data_18073ab1fe96c7a0f2779811f63a8733
#
_entry.id   18073ab1fe96c7a0f2779811f63a8733
#
_cell.length_a   1.000
_cell.length_b   1.000
_cell.length_c   1.000
_cell.angle_alpha   90.00
_cell.angle_beta   90.00
_cell.angle_gamma   90.00
#
_symmetry.space_group_name_H-M   'P 1'
#
loop_
_entity.id
_entity.type
_entity.pdbx_description
1 polymer ?
#
loop_
_entity_poly.entity_id
_entity_poly.type
_entity_poly.pdbx_seq_one_letter_code
_entity_poly.pdbx_strand_id
1 'polypeptide(L)'
;MSRCDRRDAGQVTCKRLIECCPVGCSDTLVETSIVLPEGPLRRCQACGQLVSQITAEAYTGSMKEFNTPRGTLPDLRSQRRHDARASKLFGMLRTLIRSESGTGARLLDIGCSSGALLRSAMMHGFGAEGVEPAAQAAEFANSTGLKVFHGYLEEARFPALSFDAVTLMEVIEHLPDPSALLREVGRILKPDGVLVVGTGNGASWTVRLVGARWGYFQVAEHGGHISFFNPLSLAMLSRRCGFDVERSETRRVSLAESHETSRIMYRLLKVAAEMLATPARLFGKGHDMLTFLRKVPA
;
A
#
# COMPACT_ATOMS: atom_id res chain seq x y z
N MET A 1 -21.08 6.52 -4.88
CA MET A 1 -22.10 6.09 -3.91
C MET A 1 -22.07 4.56 -3.86
N SER A 2 -21.54 4.01 -2.77
CA SER A 2 -21.45 2.55 -2.55
C SER A 2 -22.84 1.98 -2.35
N ARG A 3 -23.18 0.88 -3.04
CA ARG A 3 -24.50 0.19 -2.98
C ARG A 3 -24.79 -0.54 -1.66
N CYS A 4 -24.01 -0.31 -0.62
CA CYS A 4 -24.14 -1.00 0.68
C CYS A 4 -25.03 -0.31 1.71
N ASP A 5 -25.90 0.61 1.31
CA ASP A 5 -26.86 1.25 2.22
C ASP A 5 -28.21 0.47 2.25
N ARG A 6 -28.27 -0.65 2.99
CA ARG A 6 -29.53 -1.19 3.52
C ARG A 6 -29.44 -1.29 5.04
N ARG A 7 -30.21 -0.44 5.70
CA ARG A 7 -30.37 -0.44 7.15
C ARG A 7 -31.38 -1.52 7.54
N ASP A 8 -30.98 -2.39 8.46
CA ASP A 8 -31.92 -3.11 9.31
C ASP A 8 -31.66 -2.71 10.77
N ALA A 9 -32.76 -2.31 11.43
CA ALA A 9 -32.76 -1.80 12.79
C ALA A 9 -32.74 -2.96 13.79
N GLY A 10 -31.90 -2.85 14.82
CA GLY A 10 -32.12 -3.50 16.10
C GLY A 10 -31.12 -4.53 16.59
N GLN A 11 -29.82 -4.19 16.59
CA GLN A 11 -28.84 -4.70 17.55
C GLN A 11 -27.62 -3.77 17.53
N VAL A 12 -27.15 -3.33 18.72
CA VAL A 12 -25.88 -2.59 18.84
C VAL A 12 -24.75 -3.59 18.65
N THR A 13 -24.54 -4.01 17.41
CA THR A 13 -23.35 -4.72 16.99
C THR A 13 -22.37 -3.65 16.53
N CYS A 14 -21.17 -3.58 17.13
CA CYS A 14 -20.08 -2.74 16.64
C CYS A 14 -19.94 -2.97 15.13
N LYS A 15 -20.33 -1.97 14.34
CA LYS A 15 -20.43 -2.09 12.88
C LYS A 15 -19.03 -2.26 12.31
N ARG A 16 -18.81 -3.33 11.53
CA ARG A 16 -17.54 -3.55 10.82
C ARG A 16 -17.24 -2.36 9.90
N LEU A 17 -15.98 -1.99 9.80
CA LEU A 17 -15.58 -0.87 8.95
C LEU A 17 -15.79 -1.18 7.45
N ILE A 18 -15.49 -2.44 7.04
CA ILE A 18 -15.65 -2.90 5.65
C ILE A 18 -16.69 -4.01 5.62
N GLU A 19 -17.81 -3.77 4.99
CA GLU A 19 -18.89 -4.77 4.85
C GLU A 19 -18.92 -5.46 3.49
N CYS A 20 -18.46 -4.77 2.45
CA CYS A 20 -18.39 -5.26 1.07
C CYS A 20 -16.96 -5.29 0.57
N CYS A 21 -16.73 -5.91 -0.58
CA CYS A 21 -15.43 -5.92 -1.21
C CYS A 21 -15.00 -4.49 -1.61
N PRO A 22 -13.85 -3.97 -1.10
CA PRO A 22 -13.39 -2.61 -1.41
C PRO A 22 -12.98 -2.43 -2.88
N VAL A 23 -12.82 -3.53 -3.62
CA VAL A 23 -12.64 -3.52 -5.09
C VAL A 23 -13.96 -3.25 -5.82
N GLY A 24 -15.10 -3.40 -5.14
CA GLY A 24 -16.43 -3.18 -5.71
C GLY A 24 -16.92 -4.32 -6.61
N CYS A 25 -16.36 -5.52 -6.53
CA CYS A 25 -16.72 -6.64 -7.40
C CYS A 25 -17.76 -7.60 -6.81
N SER A 26 -18.02 -7.54 -5.51
CA SER A 26 -19.00 -8.39 -4.82
C SER A 26 -19.45 -7.75 -3.50
N ASP A 27 -20.72 -7.88 -3.19
CA ASP A 27 -21.26 -7.49 -1.88
C ASP A 27 -21.11 -8.61 -0.84
N THR A 28 -20.70 -9.81 -1.26
CA THR A 28 -20.55 -10.97 -0.38
C THR A 28 -19.09 -11.28 -0.10
N LEU A 29 -18.75 -11.28 1.18
CA LEU A 29 -17.46 -11.69 1.72
C LEU A 29 -17.67 -12.93 2.59
N VAL A 30 -16.89 -14.00 2.34
CA VAL A 30 -16.94 -15.25 3.10
C VAL A 30 -15.79 -15.32 4.10
N GLU A 31 -16.06 -15.86 5.28
CA GLU A 31 -15.04 -16.05 6.31
C GLU A 31 -13.99 -17.07 5.87
N THR A 32 -12.77 -16.85 6.28
CA THR A 32 -11.63 -17.74 6.02
C THR A 32 -11.23 -18.47 7.31
N SER A 33 -10.34 -19.45 7.20
CA SER A 33 -9.71 -20.11 8.36
C SER A 33 -8.63 -19.29 9.05
N ILE A 34 -8.29 -18.10 8.53
CA ILE A 34 -7.31 -17.20 9.16
C ILE A 34 -8.04 -16.32 10.16
N VAL A 35 -7.79 -16.57 11.44
CA VAL A 35 -8.44 -15.84 12.55
C VAL A 35 -7.44 -14.86 13.17
N LEU A 36 -7.80 -13.58 13.17
CA LEU A 36 -7.09 -12.48 13.81
C LEU A 36 -7.78 -12.10 15.14
N PRO A 37 -7.17 -11.26 15.98
CA PRO A 37 -7.80 -10.84 17.24
C PRO A 37 -9.20 -10.21 17.06
N GLU A 38 -9.44 -9.50 15.97
CA GLU A 38 -10.73 -8.88 15.64
C GLU A 38 -11.72 -9.82 14.94
N GLY A 39 -11.34 -11.07 14.72
CA GLY A 39 -12.17 -12.11 14.09
C GLY A 39 -11.56 -12.72 12.84
N PRO A 40 -12.25 -13.69 12.21
CA PRO A 40 -11.77 -14.35 11.00
C PRO A 40 -11.68 -13.34 9.83
N LEU A 41 -10.59 -13.38 9.06
CA LEU A 41 -10.51 -12.63 7.82
C LEU A 41 -11.65 -13.04 6.88
N ARG A 42 -12.19 -12.07 6.15
CA ARG A 42 -13.20 -12.31 5.11
C ARG A 42 -12.58 -12.17 3.74
N ARG A 43 -13.00 -13.01 2.81
CA ARG A 43 -12.49 -13.06 1.44
C ARG A 43 -13.60 -12.84 0.42
N CYS A 44 -13.35 -11.98 -0.54
CA CYS A 44 -14.17 -11.85 -1.73
C CYS A 44 -13.96 -13.07 -2.65
N GLN A 45 -15.04 -13.75 -3.01
CA GLN A 45 -14.97 -14.93 -3.89
C GLN A 45 -14.61 -14.56 -5.34
N ALA A 46 -14.93 -13.35 -5.79
CA ALA A 46 -14.66 -12.91 -7.15
C ALA A 46 -13.20 -12.52 -7.41
N CYS A 47 -12.56 -11.78 -6.47
CA CYS A 47 -11.20 -11.27 -6.69
C CYS A 47 -10.17 -11.76 -5.66
N GLY A 48 -10.59 -12.52 -4.66
CA GLY A 48 -9.71 -13.01 -3.61
C GLY A 48 -9.23 -11.96 -2.62
N GLN A 49 -9.76 -10.72 -2.67
CA GLN A 49 -9.44 -9.66 -1.71
C GLN A 49 -9.74 -10.14 -0.29
N LEU A 50 -8.78 -9.98 0.62
CA LEU A 50 -8.97 -10.22 2.05
C LEU A 50 -9.24 -8.90 2.77
N VAL A 51 -10.14 -8.94 3.77
CA VAL A 51 -10.44 -7.79 4.63
C VAL A 51 -10.52 -8.23 6.08
N SER A 52 -10.11 -7.34 7.00
CA SER A 52 -10.25 -7.56 8.44
C SER A 52 -11.70 -7.32 8.90
N GLN A 53 -12.01 -7.75 10.12
CA GLN A 53 -13.30 -7.47 10.76
C GLN A 53 -13.21 -6.31 11.77
N ILE A 54 -12.23 -5.42 11.62
CA ILE A 54 -12.05 -4.28 12.49
C ILE A 54 -13.29 -3.38 12.50
N THR A 55 -13.61 -2.82 13.67
CA THR A 55 -14.67 -1.82 13.79
C THR A 55 -14.16 -0.41 13.45
N ALA A 56 -15.07 0.52 13.17
CA ALA A 56 -14.72 1.90 12.88
C ALA A 56 -14.00 2.58 14.08
N GLU A 57 -14.39 2.25 15.31
CA GLU A 57 -13.77 2.78 16.52
C GLU A 57 -12.34 2.27 16.68
N ALA A 58 -12.13 0.95 16.53
CA ALA A 58 -10.80 0.35 16.63
C ALA A 58 -9.86 0.85 15.53
N TYR A 59 -10.37 1.01 14.30
CA TYR A 59 -9.61 1.60 13.19
C TYR A 59 -9.21 3.06 13.50
N THR A 60 -10.15 3.88 13.97
CA THR A 60 -9.85 5.28 14.34
C THR A 60 -8.83 5.34 15.48
N GLY A 61 -8.90 4.40 16.43
CA GLY A 61 -7.92 4.24 17.51
C GLY A 61 -6.52 3.94 16.97
N SER A 62 -6.39 2.94 16.09
CA SER A 62 -5.11 2.54 15.50
C SER A 62 -4.48 3.64 14.64
N MET A 63 -5.31 4.42 13.90
CA MET A 63 -4.83 5.55 13.10
C MET A 63 -4.25 6.70 13.95
N LYS A 64 -4.69 6.87 15.19
CA LYS A 64 -4.10 7.87 16.10
C LYS A 64 -2.66 7.53 16.49
N GLU A 65 -2.29 6.27 16.49
CA GLU A 65 -0.93 5.82 16.83
C GLU A 65 0.10 6.20 15.77
N PHE A 66 -0.29 6.45 14.51
CA PHE A 66 0.61 6.99 13.50
C PHE A 66 1.20 8.36 13.87
N ASN A 67 0.51 9.14 14.70
CA ASN A 67 0.99 10.43 15.18
C ASN A 67 1.97 10.34 16.36
N THR A 68 2.44 9.14 16.72
CA THR A 68 3.42 9.00 17.80
C THR A 68 4.85 9.07 17.29
N PRO A 69 5.81 9.62 18.09
CA PRO A 69 7.22 9.81 17.65
C PRO A 69 7.96 8.51 17.29
N ARG A 70 7.44 7.35 17.71
CA ARG A 70 8.14 6.06 17.62
C ARG A 70 8.12 5.42 16.22
N GLY A 71 7.19 5.79 15.34
CA GLY A 71 6.97 5.08 14.07
C GLY A 71 7.54 5.77 12.83
N THR A 72 7.90 7.05 12.92
CA THR A 72 8.03 7.90 11.72
C THR A 72 9.45 8.34 11.37
N LEU A 73 10.43 8.19 12.26
CA LEU A 73 11.79 8.64 12.01
C LEU A 73 12.70 7.46 11.64
N PRO A 74 13.23 7.41 10.39
CA PRO A 74 14.09 6.33 9.95
C PRO A 74 15.46 6.41 10.63
N ASP A 75 16.00 5.27 11.06
CA ASP A 75 17.42 5.17 11.37
C ASP A 75 18.26 5.18 10.07
N LEU A 76 19.57 5.48 10.18
CA LEU A 76 20.47 5.55 9.03
C LEU A 76 20.61 4.23 8.26
N ARG A 77 20.42 3.08 8.92
CA ARG A 77 20.47 1.76 8.28
C ARG A 77 19.20 1.48 7.48
N SER A 78 18.07 1.93 8.00
CA SER A 78 16.79 1.89 7.30
C SER A 78 16.85 2.74 6.04
N GLN A 79 17.35 3.97 6.14
CA GLN A 79 17.52 4.87 4.99
C GLN A 79 18.33 4.22 3.87
N ARG A 80 19.51 3.65 4.14
CA ARG A 80 20.33 2.99 3.11
C ARG A 80 19.63 1.83 2.41
N ARG A 81 18.81 1.05 3.13
CA ARG A 81 18.00 -0.02 2.53
C ARG A 81 16.88 0.54 1.66
N HIS A 82 16.29 1.65 2.07
CA HIS A 82 15.30 2.37 1.25
C HIS A 82 15.94 2.90 -0.04
N ASP A 83 17.10 3.53 0.04
CA ASP A 83 17.79 4.09 -1.14
C ASP A 83 18.13 3.02 -2.17
N ALA A 84 18.64 1.85 -1.76
CA ALA A 84 18.94 0.75 -2.67
C ALA A 84 17.69 0.20 -3.38
N ARG A 85 16.54 0.15 -2.69
CA ARG A 85 15.25 -0.26 -3.29
C ARG A 85 14.69 0.83 -4.19
N ALA A 86 14.80 2.09 -3.76
CA ALA A 86 14.34 3.25 -4.48
C ALA A 86 15.07 3.42 -5.81
N SER A 87 16.38 3.17 -5.88
CA SER A 87 17.15 3.23 -7.13
C SER A 87 16.57 2.33 -8.22
N LYS A 88 16.17 1.10 -7.85
CA LYS A 88 15.53 0.19 -8.82
C LYS A 88 14.14 0.69 -9.21
N LEU A 89 13.37 1.20 -8.25
CA LEU A 89 12.04 1.77 -8.48
C LEU A 89 12.12 2.93 -9.47
N PHE A 90 12.95 3.92 -9.18
CA PHE A 90 13.07 5.13 -10.01
C PHE A 90 13.71 4.84 -11.36
N GLY A 91 14.66 3.88 -11.44
CA GLY A 91 15.18 3.39 -12.70
C GLY A 91 14.07 2.85 -13.61
N MET A 92 13.19 2.01 -13.07
CA MET A 92 12.03 1.50 -13.83
C MET A 92 11.03 2.61 -14.15
N LEU A 93 10.71 3.47 -13.19
CA LEU A 93 9.76 4.57 -13.38
C LEU A 93 10.20 5.51 -14.52
N ARG A 94 11.49 5.82 -14.61
CA ARG A 94 12.04 6.62 -15.70
C ARG A 94 11.86 6.00 -17.09
N THR A 95 11.89 4.68 -17.20
CA THR A 95 11.63 4.00 -18.50
C THR A 95 10.16 4.01 -18.88
N LEU A 96 9.27 4.19 -17.91
CA LEU A 96 7.82 4.20 -18.12
C LEU A 96 7.25 5.60 -18.36
N ILE A 97 7.89 6.64 -17.81
CA ILE A 97 7.46 8.04 -18.04
C ILE A 97 7.82 8.45 -19.47
N ARG A 98 6.79 8.77 -20.24
CA ARG A 98 6.91 9.19 -21.64
C ARG A 98 6.99 10.72 -21.82
N SER A 99 7.31 11.46 -20.76
CA SER A 99 7.37 12.92 -20.79
C SER A 99 8.53 13.39 -21.68
N GLU A 100 8.23 14.27 -22.61
CA GLU A 100 9.22 14.98 -23.47
C GLU A 100 10.02 16.03 -22.69
N SER A 101 9.67 16.28 -21.44
CA SER A 101 10.32 17.28 -20.58
C SER A 101 11.68 16.75 -20.11
N GLY A 102 12.72 17.11 -20.78
CA GLY A 102 14.12 16.71 -20.52
C GLY A 102 14.69 17.13 -19.16
N THR A 103 13.93 17.81 -18.31
CA THR A 103 14.34 18.21 -16.95
C THR A 103 13.14 18.15 -16.01
N GLY A 104 13.19 17.18 -15.05
CA GLY A 104 12.39 17.30 -13.85
C GLY A 104 10.95 16.79 -13.94
N ALA A 105 10.75 15.51 -14.35
CA ALA A 105 9.44 14.87 -14.18
C ALA A 105 8.95 15.07 -12.74
N ARG A 106 7.69 15.52 -12.59
CA ARG A 106 7.09 15.78 -11.28
C ARG A 106 6.53 14.51 -10.67
N LEU A 107 6.93 14.23 -9.44
CA LEU A 107 6.49 13.07 -8.68
C LEU A 107 5.79 13.53 -7.40
N LEU A 108 4.66 12.90 -7.09
CA LEU A 108 4.02 13.01 -5.79
C LEU A 108 4.11 11.67 -5.04
N ASP A 109 4.56 11.71 -3.79
CA ASP A 109 4.56 10.56 -2.89
C ASP A 109 3.45 10.73 -1.85
N ILE A 110 2.43 9.87 -1.89
CA ILE A 110 1.28 9.91 -0.97
C ILE A 110 1.55 8.96 0.18
N GLY A 111 1.45 9.46 1.42
CA GLY A 111 1.90 8.76 2.62
C GLY A 111 3.43 8.74 2.70
N CYS A 112 4.06 9.89 2.42
CA CYS A 112 5.51 9.97 2.26
C CYS A 112 6.30 9.84 3.58
N SER A 113 5.62 9.75 4.73
CA SER A 113 6.23 9.67 6.06
C SER A 113 7.31 10.75 6.24
N SER A 114 8.46 10.41 6.79
CA SER A 114 9.61 11.31 6.97
C SER A 114 10.36 11.69 5.68
N GLY A 115 9.81 11.37 4.50
CA GLY A 115 10.33 11.77 3.19
C GLY A 115 11.52 10.98 2.68
N ALA A 116 11.74 9.75 3.17
CA ALA A 116 12.86 8.93 2.70
C ALA A 116 12.79 8.64 1.19
N LEU A 117 11.60 8.31 0.67
CA LEU A 117 11.40 8.07 -0.75
C LEU A 117 11.50 9.36 -1.57
N LEU A 118 11.02 10.49 -1.04
CA LEU A 118 11.14 11.80 -1.69
C LEU A 118 12.61 12.18 -1.91
N ARG A 119 13.47 12.03 -0.89
CA ARG A 119 14.93 12.27 -1.03
C ARG A 119 15.53 11.43 -2.13
N SER A 120 15.21 10.14 -2.14
CA SER A 120 15.67 9.24 -3.20
C SER A 120 15.15 9.66 -4.57
N ALA A 121 13.90 10.09 -4.71
CA ALA A 121 13.34 10.59 -5.96
C ALA A 121 14.09 11.82 -6.48
N MET A 122 14.36 12.79 -5.60
CA MET A 122 15.13 13.98 -5.95
C MET A 122 16.57 13.65 -6.40
N MET A 123 17.23 12.70 -5.73
CA MET A 123 18.56 12.19 -6.16
C MET A 123 18.53 11.54 -7.53
N HIS A 124 17.37 11.02 -7.97
CA HIS A 124 17.16 10.48 -9.30
C HIS A 124 16.60 11.51 -10.30
N GLY A 125 16.60 12.80 -9.95
CA GLY A 125 16.26 13.91 -10.84
C GLY A 125 14.76 14.14 -11.02
N PHE A 126 13.92 13.69 -10.06
CA PHE A 126 12.51 14.07 -10.02
C PHE A 126 12.31 15.36 -9.24
N GLY A 127 11.38 16.21 -9.70
CA GLY A 127 10.80 17.27 -8.88
C GLY A 127 9.77 16.63 -7.94
N ALA A 128 10.20 16.21 -6.73
CA ALA A 128 9.37 15.42 -5.83
C ALA A 128 8.75 16.27 -4.72
N GLU A 129 7.47 16.03 -4.45
CA GLU A 129 6.72 16.59 -3.32
C GLU A 129 5.85 15.49 -2.68
N GLY A 130 5.43 15.68 -1.44
CA GLY A 130 4.73 14.65 -0.66
C GLY A 130 3.45 15.13 -0.01
N VAL A 131 2.62 14.16 0.36
CA VAL A 131 1.45 14.33 1.24
C VAL A 131 1.58 13.35 2.39
N GLU A 132 1.41 13.83 3.64
CA GLU A 132 1.52 12.99 4.83
C GLU A 132 0.53 13.45 5.91
N PRO A 133 -0.39 12.60 6.37
CA PRO A 133 -1.36 12.96 7.40
C PRO A 133 -0.76 12.98 8.81
N ALA A 134 0.37 12.29 9.07
CA ALA A 134 1.02 12.31 10.37
C ALA A 134 1.82 13.61 10.56
N ALA A 135 1.34 14.48 11.45
CA ALA A 135 1.90 15.82 11.66
C ALA A 135 3.41 15.81 11.92
N GLN A 136 3.88 14.94 12.83
CA GLN A 136 5.30 14.88 13.18
C GLN A 136 6.19 14.42 12.02
N ALA A 137 5.70 13.49 11.19
CA ALA A 137 6.43 13.02 10.02
C ALA A 137 6.54 14.11 8.96
N ALA A 138 5.42 14.80 8.68
CA ALA A 138 5.38 15.91 7.73
C ALA A 138 6.27 17.08 8.19
N GLU A 139 6.21 17.44 9.48
CA GLU A 139 7.04 18.48 10.07
C GLU A 139 8.53 18.14 9.97
N PHE A 140 8.90 16.89 10.32
CA PHE A 140 10.28 16.42 10.18
C PHE A 140 10.74 16.48 8.71
N ALA A 141 9.95 15.99 7.77
CA ALA A 141 10.28 16.02 6.36
C ALA A 141 10.51 17.46 5.88
N ASN A 142 9.61 18.39 6.23
CA ASN A 142 9.74 19.82 5.89
C ASN A 142 10.98 20.46 6.53
N SER A 143 11.30 20.13 7.79
CA SER A 143 12.50 20.64 8.47
C SER A 143 13.81 20.22 7.79
N THR A 144 13.79 19.16 6.99
CA THR A 144 14.93 18.68 6.18
C THR A 144 14.95 19.25 4.76
N GLY A 145 14.11 20.24 4.46
CA GLY A 145 14.05 20.92 3.16
C GLY A 145 13.22 20.21 2.10
N LEU A 146 12.45 19.18 2.46
CA LEU A 146 11.48 18.55 1.56
C LEU A 146 10.19 19.38 1.50
N LYS A 147 9.43 19.23 0.43
CA LYS A 147 8.12 19.87 0.26
C LYS A 147 7.03 18.85 0.54
N VAL A 148 6.45 18.90 1.73
CA VAL A 148 5.41 17.96 2.17
C VAL A 148 4.18 18.75 2.64
N PHE A 149 3.01 18.42 2.08
CA PHE A 149 1.74 18.89 2.58
C PHE A 149 1.32 18.02 3.77
N HIS A 150 1.04 18.65 4.91
CA HIS A 150 0.48 17.97 6.07
C HIS A 150 -1.04 17.85 5.92
N GLY A 151 -1.54 16.65 5.73
CA GLY A 151 -2.96 16.34 5.55
C GLY A 151 -3.19 15.20 4.56
N TYR A 152 -4.42 15.06 4.10
CA TYR A 152 -4.81 14.08 3.09
C TYR A 152 -4.70 14.66 1.67
N LEU A 153 -4.66 13.79 0.66
CA LEU A 153 -4.52 14.19 -0.75
C LEU A 153 -5.59 15.18 -1.19
N GLU A 154 -6.83 14.92 -0.78
CA GLU A 154 -8.00 15.75 -1.14
C GLU A 154 -7.89 17.17 -0.58
N GLU A 155 -7.25 17.32 0.58
CA GLU A 155 -7.04 18.62 1.25
C GLU A 155 -5.94 19.44 0.57
N ALA A 156 -4.97 18.79 -0.04
CA ALA A 156 -3.86 19.45 -0.75
C ALA A 156 -4.32 20.17 -2.02
N ARG A 157 -5.47 19.83 -2.58
CA ARG A 157 -6.12 20.48 -3.74
C ARG A 157 -5.17 20.68 -4.93
N PHE A 158 -4.35 19.70 -5.25
CA PHE A 158 -3.46 19.79 -6.40
C PHE A 158 -4.27 20.02 -7.69
N PRO A 159 -3.77 20.86 -8.62
CA PRO A 159 -4.40 21.03 -9.93
C PRO A 159 -4.46 19.67 -10.68
N ALA A 160 -5.45 19.53 -11.57
CA ALA A 160 -5.50 18.40 -12.47
C ALA A 160 -4.24 18.36 -13.35
N LEU A 161 -3.85 17.16 -13.79
CA LEU A 161 -2.74 16.94 -14.72
C LEU A 161 -1.39 17.56 -14.27
N SER A 162 -1.11 17.52 -12.97
CA SER A 162 0.06 18.16 -12.35
C SER A 162 1.28 17.27 -12.28
N PHE A 163 1.11 15.95 -12.23
CA PHE A 163 2.19 15.01 -11.95
C PHE A 163 2.40 14.02 -13.09
N ASP A 164 3.68 13.70 -13.35
CA ASP A 164 4.08 12.65 -14.29
C ASP A 164 4.03 11.27 -13.64
N ALA A 165 4.27 11.23 -12.32
CA ALA A 165 4.19 10.02 -11.52
C ALA A 165 3.61 10.28 -10.12
N VAL A 166 2.95 9.25 -9.58
CA VAL A 166 2.51 9.19 -8.18
C VAL A 166 2.96 7.88 -7.56
N THR A 167 3.40 7.91 -6.32
CA THR A 167 3.73 6.71 -5.53
C THR A 167 2.79 6.56 -4.35
N LEU A 168 2.35 5.32 -4.10
CA LEU A 168 1.55 4.85 -2.97
C LEU A 168 2.26 3.64 -2.36
N MET A 169 3.08 3.87 -1.35
CA MET A 169 3.86 2.80 -0.72
C MET A 169 3.33 2.53 0.68
N GLU A 170 2.75 1.35 0.89
CA GLU A 170 2.14 0.94 2.16
C GLU A 170 1.03 1.94 2.62
N VAL A 171 0.11 2.26 1.70
CA VAL A 171 -1.00 3.20 1.93
C VAL A 171 -2.35 2.58 1.62
N ILE A 172 -2.46 1.86 0.49
CA ILE A 172 -3.76 1.41 -0.04
C ILE A 172 -4.48 0.44 0.90
N GLU A 173 -3.74 -0.33 1.70
CA GLU A 173 -4.23 -1.27 2.69
C GLU A 173 -4.92 -0.63 3.90
N HIS A 174 -4.66 0.65 4.13
CA HIS A 174 -5.26 1.41 5.22
C HIS A 174 -6.59 2.08 4.84
N LEU A 175 -6.95 2.09 3.56
CA LEU A 175 -8.06 2.90 3.07
C LEU A 175 -9.39 2.16 3.12
N PRO A 176 -10.42 2.75 3.75
CA PRO A 176 -11.79 2.23 3.67
C PRO A 176 -12.38 2.32 2.26
N ASP A 177 -12.08 3.38 1.52
CA ASP A 177 -12.45 3.55 0.11
C ASP A 177 -11.20 3.84 -0.77
N PRO A 178 -10.48 2.78 -1.19
CA PRO A 178 -9.33 2.96 -2.06
C PRO A 178 -9.69 3.48 -3.46
N SER A 179 -10.96 3.31 -3.88
CA SER A 179 -11.42 3.82 -5.18
C SER A 179 -11.48 5.35 -5.21
N ALA A 180 -11.84 5.99 -4.11
CA ALA A 180 -11.86 7.45 -4.02
C ALA A 180 -10.46 8.01 -4.22
N LEU A 181 -9.46 7.47 -3.50
CA LEU A 181 -8.07 7.89 -3.64
C LEU A 181 -7.56 7.67 -5.07
N LEU A 182 -7.79 6.49 -5.66
CA LEU A 182 -7.31 6.21 -7.02
C LEU A 182 -7.95 7.13 -8.07
N ARG A 183 -9.21 7.51 -7.93
CA ARG A 183 -9.85 8.52 -8.81
C ARG A 183 -9.21 9.90 -8.67
N GLU A 184 -8.91 10.33 -7.45
CA GLU A 184 -8.20 11.60 -7.22
C GLU A 184 -6.78 11.57 -7.79
N VAL A 185 -6.06 10.46 -7.62
CA VAL A 185 -4.76 10.24 -8.27
C VAL A 185 -4.91 10.32 -9.80
N GLY A 186 -5.95 9.71 -10.35
CA GLY A 186 -6.25 9.81 -11.79
C GLY A 186 -6.49 11.24 -12.25
N ARG A 187 -7.12 12.08 -11.43
CA ARG A 187 -7.35 13.49 -11.75
C ARG A 187 -6.05 14.30 -11.80
N ILE A 188 -5.15 14.08 -10.85
CA ILE A 188 -3.90 14.86 -10.75
C ILE A 188 -2.78 14.36 -11.65
N LEU A 189 -2.81 13.10 -12.08
CA LEU A 189 -1.85 12.56 -13.06
C LEU A 189 -2.10 13.14 -14.45
N LYS A 190 -1.03 13.46 -15.14
CA LYS A 190 -1.04 13.81 -16.58
C LYS A 190 -1.55 12.64 -17.42
N PRO A 191 -1.94 12.87 -18.69
CA PRO A 191 -2.15 11.79 -19.64
C PRO A 191 -0.88 10.90 -19.68
N ASP A 192 -1.05 9.59 -19.81
CA ASP A 192 0.05 8.60 -19.75
C ASP A 192 0.88 8.60 -18.45
N GLY A 193 0.46 9.35 -17.44
CA GLY A 193 1.12 9.36 -16.13
C GLY A 193 1.10 7.98 -15.44
N VAL A 194 2.08 7.74 -14.60
CA VAL A 194 2.29 6.44 -13.96
C VAL A 194 2.00 6.52 -12.47
N LEU A 195 1.13 5.63 -12.00
CA LEU A 195 0.92 5.37 -10.57
C LEU A 195 1.69 4.10 -10.17
N VAL A 196 2.46 4.17 -9.08
CA VAL A 196 3.14 3.01 -8.50
C VAL A 196 2.51 2.68 -7.16
N VAL A 197 2.03 1.45 -7.02
CA VAL A 197 1.45 0.95 -5.76
C VAL A 197 2.34 -0.16 -5.21
N GLY A 198 2.82 0.02 -3.98
CA GLY A 198 3.53 -0.99 -3.20
C GLY A 198 2.72 -1.38 -1.97
N THR A 199 2.45 -2.67 -1.78
CA THR A 199 1.70 -3.20 -0.63
C THR A 199 1.98 -4.69 -0.43
N GLY A 200 1.54 -5.26 0.69
CA GLY A 200 1.61 -6.69 0.94
C GLY A 200 0.74 -7.50 -0.02
N ASN A 201 1.11 -8.75 -0.26
CA ASN A 201 0.36 -9.66 -1.13
C ASN A 201 -0.43 -10.70 -0.30
N GLY A 202 -1.72 -10.46 -0.11
CA GLY A 202 -2.62 -11.35 0.63
C GLY A 202 -2.80 -12.76 0.01
N ALA A 203 -2.39 -12.97 -1.25
CA ALA A 203 -2.40 -14.27 -1.90
C ALA A 203 -1.01 -14.94 -1.97
N SER A 204 -0.05 -14.44 -1.18
CA SER A 204 1.33 -14.94 -1.18
C SER A 204 1.49 -16.35 -0.62
N TRP A 205 2.59 -17.03 -0.98
CA TRP A 205 2.97 -18.28 -0.31
C TRP A 205 3.30 -18.05 1.17
N THR A 206 3.79 -16.86 1.54
CA THR A 206 3.96 -16.48 2.94
C THR A 206 2.65 -16.62 3.70
N VAL A 207 1.57 -15.97 3.26
CA VAL A 207 0.25 -16.08 3.89
C VAL A 207 -0.24 -17.52 3.97
N ARG A 208 -0.04 -18.29 2.91
CA ARG A 208 -0.44 -19.70 2.87
C ARG A 208 0.32 -20.57 3.90
N LEU A 209 1.58 -20.25 4.18
CA LEU A 209 2.46 -21.06 5.05
C LEU A 209 2.40 -20.61 6.51
N VAL A 210 2.36 -19.30 6.78
CA VAL A 210 2.40 -18.78 8.16
C VAL A 210 1.03 -18.38 8.70
N GLY A 211 0.02 -18.24 7.82
CA GLY A 211 -1.36 -17.92 8.21
C GLY A 211 -1.46 -16.60 8.97
N ALA A 212 -2.17 -16.62 10.12
CA ALA A 212 -2.39 -15.46 10.98
C ALA A 212 -1.10 -14.82 11.53
N ARG A 213 0.04 -15.52 11.48
CA ARG A 213 1.34 -15.00 11.91
C ARG A 213 2.03 -14.11 10.86
N TRP A 214 1.40 -13.87 9.71
CA TRP A 214 1.94 -12.90 8.76
C TRP A 214 1.95 -11.52 9.39
N GLY A 215 3.12 -10.90 9.57
CA GLY A 215 3.29 -9.62 10.25
C GLY A 215 2.42 -8.50 9.69
N TYR A 216 2.03 -8.60 8.43
CA TYR A 216 1.11 -7.66 7.79
C TYR A 216 -0.33 -7.71 8.33
N PHE A 217 -0.71 -8.82 9.01
CA PHE A 217 -2.02 -8.96 9.66
C PHE A 217 -2.08 -8.35 11.06
N GLN A 218 -1.00 -7.78 11.56
CA GLN A 218 -0.96 -7.12 12.87
C GLN A 218 -1.57 -5.71 12.76
N VAL A 219 -2.90 -5.66 12.73
CA VAL A 219 -3.68 -4.44 12.50
C VAL A 219 -3.40 -3.38 13.59
N ALA A 220 -3.26 -3.77 14.84
CA ALA A 220 -3.01 -2.84 15.95
C ALA A 220 -1.61 -2.22 15.92
N GLU A 221 -0.59 -2.93 15.41
CA GLU A 221 0.81 -2.48 15.41
C GLU A 221 1.18 -1.63 14.19
N HIS A 222 0.42 -1.75 13.10
CA HIS A 222 0.70 -1.13 11.81
C HIS A 222 -0.35 -0.09 11.39
N GLY A 223 -1.07 0.47 12.37
CA GLY A 223 -1.98 1.58 12.10
C GLY A 223 -3.16 1.23 11.19
N GLY A 224 -3.78 0.06 11.38
CA GLY A 224 -5.03 -0.27 10.71
C GLY A 224 -4.88 -0.84 9.30
N HIS A 225 -4.07 -1.86 9.11
CA HIS A 225 -4.17 -2.67 7.89
C HIS A 225 -5.55 -3.36 7.86
N ILE A 226 -6.45 -2.83 7.06
CA ILE A 226 -7.84 -3.29 6.99
C ILE A 226 -8.14 -4.11 5.74
N SER A 227 -7.28 -3.99 4.72
CA SER A 227 -7.49 -4.53 3.39
C SER A 227 -6.20 -5.15 2.87
N PHE A 228 -6.24 -6.43 2.44
CA PHE A 228 -5.05 -7.15 2.00
C PHE A 228 -5.19 -7.52 0.53
N PHE A 229 -4.60 -6.70 -0.31
CA PHE A 229 -4.68 -6.84 -1.76
C PHE A 229 -3.89 -8.05 -2.27
N ASN A 230 -4.21 -8.46 -3.47
CA ASN A 230 -3.46 -9.42 -4.27
C ASN A 230 -3.35 -8.89 -5.71
N PRO A 231 -2.51 -9.47 -6.58
CA PRO A 231 -2.35 -8.95 -7.95
C PRO A 231 -3.65 -8.85 -8.75
N LEU A 232 -4.58 -9.80 -8.57
CA LEU A 232 -5.88 -9.77 -9.26
C LEU A 232 -6.79 -8.66 -8.73
N SER A 233 -6.94 -8.57 -7.41
CA SER A 233 -7.82 -7.57 -6.79
C SER A 233 -7.34 -6.14 -7.05
N LEU A 234 -6.02 -5.91 -6.99
CA LEU A 234 -5.44 -4.61 -7.30
C LEU A 234 -5.64 -4.26 -8.79
N ALA A 235 -5.42 -5.20 -9.70
CA ALA A 235 -5.65 -4.98 -11.12
C ALA A 235 -7.13 -4.67 -11.43
N MET A 236 -8.07 -5.36 -10.79
CA MET A 236 -9.50 -5.09 -10.95
C MET A 236 -9.89 -3.71 -10.42
N LEU A 237 -9.40 -3.33 -9.24
CA LEU A 237 -9.61 -2.00 -8.67
C LEU A 237 -9.06 -0.91 -9.59
N SER A 238 -7.82 -1.07 -10.03
CA SER A 238 -7.13 -0.11 -10.89
C SER A 238 -7.89 0.14 -12.19
N ARG A 239 -8.32 -0.91 -12.88
CA ARG A 239 -9.11 -0.78 -14.12
C ARG A 239 -10.42 -0.02 -13.91
N ARG A 240 -11.11 -0.25 -12.78
CA ARG A 240 -12.34 0.46 -12.43
C ARG A 240 -12.11 1.96 -12.16
N CYS A 241 -10.88 2.33 -11.83
CA CYS A 241 -10.48 3.71 -11.56
C CYS A 241 -9.75 4.38 -12.73
N GLY A 242 -9.75 3.77 -13.93
CA GLY A 242 -9.14 4.33 -15.13
C GLY A 242 -7.63 4.10 -15.26
N PHE A 243 -7.13 2.98 -14.73
CA PHE A 243 -5.73 2.59 -14.84
C PHE A 243 -5.59 1.20 -15.44
N ASP A 244 -4.63 1.00 -16.32
CA ASP A 244 -4.18 -0.30 -16.77
C ASP A 244 -2.88 -0.73 -16.08
N VAL A 245 -2.75 -2.03 -15.86
CA VAL A 245 -1.54 -2.61 -15.28
C VAL A 245 -0.46 -2.68 -16.36
N GLU A 246 0.56 -1.83 -16.23
CA GLU A 246 1.74 -1.84 -17.09
C GLU A 246 2.70 -2.97 -16.68
N ARG A 247 2.93 -3.10 -15.37
CA ARG A 247 3.80 -4.12 -14.78
C ARG A 247 3.40 -4.41 -13.35
N SER A 248 3.40 -5.68 -12.97
CA SER A 248 3.24 -6.10 -11.58
C SER A 248 4.34 -7.11 -11.22
N GLU A 249 5.02 -6.87 -10.11
CA GLU A 249 6.04 -7.75 -9.58
C GLU A 249 5.70 -8.13 -8.15
N THR A 250 5.81 -9.41 -7.84
CA THR A 250 5.82 -9.86 -6.45
C THR A 250 7.24 -10.24 -6.03
N ARG A 251 7.57 -10.05 -4.77
CA ARG A 251 8.95 -10.17 -4.30
C ARG A 251 9.00 -10.95 -3.00
N ARG A 252 10.16 -11.55 -2.75
CA ARG A 252 10.49 -12.27 -1.52
C ARG A 252 9.47 -13.37 -1.15
N VAL A 253 9.88 -14.23 -0.25
CA VAL A 253 9.06 -15.10 0.59
C VAL A 253 9.59 -14.91 2.01
N SER A 254 8.71 -14.87 3.00
CA SER A 254 9.10 -14.88 4.41
C SER A 254 8.41 -16.05 5.09
N LEU A 255 9.17 -16.85 5.83
CA LEU A 255 8.67 -18.06 6.51
C LEU A 255 8.67 -17.91 8.03
N ALA A 256 9.41 -16.94 8.56
CA ALA A 256 9.46 -16.60 9.97
C ALA A 256 10.07 -15.21 10.16
N GLU A 257 9.79 -14.61 11.30
CA GLU A 257 10.45 -13.41 11.78
C GLU A 257 11.62 -13.77 12.72
N SER A 258 12.65 -12.90 12.76
CA SER A 258 13.89 -13.19 13.50
C SER A 258 13.72 -13.33 15.03
N HIS A 259 12.63 -12.79 15.58
CA HIS A 259 12.31 -12.84 17.01
C HIS A 259 11.43 -14.05 17.38
N GLU A 260 10.83 -14.74 16.41
CA GLU A 260 9.89 -15.84 16.64
C GLU A 260 10.58 -17.20 16.77
N THR A 261 11.86 -17.31 16.41
CA THR A 261 12.51 -18.61 16.35
C THR A 261 14.01 -18.54 16.69
N SER A 262 14.65 -19.69 16.95
CA SER A 262 16.07 -19.74 17.23
C SER A 262 16.90 -19.24 16.02
N ARG A 263 18.11 -18.70 16.28
CA ARG A 263 18.99 -18.18 15.24
C ARG A 263 19.32 -19.21 14.13
N ILE A 264 19.46 -20.48 14.50
CA ILE A 264 19.76 -21.56 13.55
C ILE A 264 18.53 -21.82 12.68
N MET A 265 17.35 -21.99 13.30
CA MET A 265 16.10 -22.21 12.58
C MET A 265 15.77 -21.03 11.67
N TYR A 266 15.94 -19.80 12.13
CA TYR A 266 15.76 -18.60 11.29
C TYR A 266 16.66 -18.61 10.05
N ARG A 267 17.94 -19.00 10.17
CA ARG A 267 18.85 -19.13 9.02
C ARG A 267 18.39 -20.19 8.02
N LEU A 268 17.94 -21.35 8.51
CA LEU A 268 17.42 -22.43 7.65
C LEU A 268 16.15 -21.99 6.91
N LEU A 269 15.20 -21.37 7.63
CA LEU A 269 13.98 -20.84 7.03
C LEU A 269 14.27 -19.72 6.03
N LYS A 270 15.27 -18.88 6.28
CA LYS A 270 15.71 -17.85 5.33
C LYS A 270 16.25 -18.45 4.04
N VAL A 271 17.09 -19.48 4.11
CA VAL A 271 17.59 -20.19 2.91
C VAL A 271 16.43 -20.81 2.14
N ALA A 272 15.52 -21.49 2.83
CA ALA A 272 14.32 -22.06 2.19
C ALA A 272 13.45 -20.96 1.53
N ALA A 273 13.27 -19.82 2.19
CA ALA A 273 12.56 -18.67 1.64
C ALA A 273 13.23 -18.09 0.38
N GLU A 274 14.56 -18.02 0.37
CA GLU A 274 15.34 -17.57 -0.80
C GLU A 274 15.19 -18.54 -1.98
N MET A 275 15.20 -19.86 -1.75
CA MET A 275 14.93 -20.87 -2.79
C MET A 275 13.51 -20.75 -3.37
N LEU A 276 12.53 -20.42 -2.54
CA LEU A 276 11.14 -20.23 -2.97
C LEU A 276 10.89 -18.86 -3.62
N ALA A 277 11.80 -17.90 -3.48
CA ALA A 277 11.57 -16.52 -3.95
C ALA A 277 11.41 -16.43 -5.47
N THR A 278 12.22 -17.14 -6.25
CA THR A 278 12.13 -17.13 -7.72
C THR A 278 10.82 -17.74 -8.22
N PRO A 279 10.44 -18.98 -7.84
CA PRO A 279 9.17 -19.54 -8.27
C PRO A 279 7.98 -18.72 -7.73
N ALA A 280 8.01 -18.23 -6.50
CA ALA A 280 6.95 -17.38 -5.97
C ALA A 280 6.76 -16.10 -6.80
N ARG A 281 7.85 -15.50 -7.25
CA ARG A 281 7.81 -14.32 -8.14
C ARG A 281 7.18 -14.66 -9.50
N LEU A 282 7.54 -15.78 -10.10
CA LEU A 282 6.99 -16.23 -11.40
C LEU A 282 5.48 -16.46 -11.33
N PHE A 283 4.98 -17.00 -10.22
CA PHE A 283 3.56 -17.26 -10.01
C PHE A 283 2.78 -16.12 -9.35
N GLY A 284 3.38 -14.93 -9.16
CA GLY A 284 2.74 -13.82 -8.47
C GLY A 284 2.44 -14.10 -6.99
N LYS A 285 3.24 -14.94 -6.34
CA LYS A 285 3.06 -15.42 -4.96
C LYS A 285 4.11 -14.93 -3.97
N GLY A 286 4.90 -13.92 -4.34
CA GLY A 286 5.82 -13.24 -3.41
C GLY A 286 5.06 -12.54 -2.28
N HIS A 287 5.78 -12.26 -1.20
CA HIS A 287 5.27 -11.69 0.06
C HIS A 287 4.68 -10.28 -0.10
N ASP A 288 5.37 -9.44 -0.85
CA ASP A 288 4.98 -8.07 -1.19
C ASP A 288 4.83 -7.93 -2.72
N MET A 289 4.09 -6.93 -3.14
CA MET A 289 3.92 -6.62 -4.54
C MET A 289 4.21 -5.15 -4.82
N LEU A 290 4.73 -4.89 -6.02
CA LEU A 290 4.93 -3.57 -6.58
C LEU A 290 4.29 -3.54 -7.96
N THR A 291 3.31 -2.66 -8.15
CA THR A 291 2.53 -2.59 -9.38
C THR A 291 2.63 -1.19 -9.99
N PHE A 292 3.00 -1.14 -11.24
CA PHE A 292 3.04 0.06 -12.06
C PHE A 292 1.76 0.11 -12.89
N LEU A 293 1.05 1.19 -12.77
CA LEU A 293 -0.26 1.43 -13.34
C LEU A 293 -0.18 2.63 -14.26
N ARG A 294 -0.66 2.51 -15.48
CA ARG A 294 -0.74 3.61 -16.43
C ARG A 294 -2.14 4.20 -16.45
N LYS A 295 -2.23 5.52 -16.34
CA LYS A 295 -3.49 6.20 -16.55
C LYS A 295 -3.97 6.00 -17.98
N VAL A 296 -5.19 5.49 -18.14
CA VAL A 296 -5.84 5.37 -19.44
C VAL A 296 -6.28 6.75 -19.90
N PRO A 297 -6.02 7.15 -21.16
CA PRO A 297 -6.58 8.36 -21.74
C PRO A 297 -8.11 8.32 -21.63
N ALA A 298 -8.73 9.48 -21.28
CA ALA A 298 -10.17 9.62 -21.19
C ALA A 298 -10.83 9.63 -22.58
#